data_560de09f3ebc653436c98279ef067f36
#
_entry.id   560de09f3ebc653436c98279ef067f36
#
_cell.length_a   1.000
_cell.length_b   1.000
_cell.length_c   1.000
_cell.angle_alpha   90.00
_cell.angle_beta   90.00
_cell.angle_gamma   90.00
#
_symmetry.space_group_name_H-M   'P 1'
#
loop_
_entity.id
_entity.type
_entity.pdbx_description
1 polymer ?
#
loop_
_entity_poly.entity_id
_entity_poly.type
_entity_poly.pdbx_seq_one_letter_code
_entity_poly.pdbx_strand_id
1 'polypeptide(L)'
;MAYTPSIAQKKNKDELNKEQRAQVDRVFYEAQLARILNDPTKSLELFQQVLVLDKNNDAAYYEVGNIYFDGNYKDKALPYYLEAARIDPKNIWYKKALAEAYLANNKNKDAIQVYDDMIKADKENLDLKFEKAMLLTLMSEYDNALKTYQEIEKELGTTPEISIQKQQIYIRQNNIDKAAAEINKLIALYPDEISYWGILANMYDANNMPDKAISCYQEILKKEPHNGIANFALGIIAQRKNENQKYMDYMRVAFADKQMDIDTKIAHIAPMLSAVIKNEEPITSHALELASLLLAAHPQNAKSHALYGDLFYQQDKNQEALISYKKAAELDNSILHVWTQILIIEAEEGMHDEMYKDSQLALELFPNSAFINYFTGLAMYQKKDYKPAITVLENAVMMGSENNELMVEVYRILAETYHSINEHNKSDANFEKALLIDPNNILIKNNYAYFLSLRKVNLDKAEKLIKEVLAAEPNNISYLDTYAWVLYEMKKYTEAKSYIDKAITGEGRISAEVLEHAGDIYFKLNDPSKATLYWNRAQQAGGNSDILLQKIKTGKLE
;
A
#
# COMPACT_ATOMS: atom_id res chain seq x y z
N MET A 1 -69.56 -32.56 65.66
CA MET A 1 -68.12 -32.81 65.43
C MET A 1 -67.84 -32.64 63.95
N ALA A 2 -67.26 -31.51 63.60
CA ALA A 2 -66.93 -31.18 62.20
C ALA A 2 -65.44 -31.44 61.99
N TYR A 3 -65.11 -32.32 61.10
CA TYR A 3 -63.75 -32.63 60.63
C TYR A 3 -63.38 -31.64 59.58
N THR A 4 -62.36 -30.77 59.83
CA THR A 4 -61.71 -29.95 58.85
C THR A 4 -60.49 -30.70 58.28
N PRO A 5 -60.36 -30.90 56.95
CA PRO A 5 -59.15 -31.48 56.39
C PRO A 5 -58.06 -30.43 56.30
N SER A 6 -56.96 -30.72 56.94
CA SER A 6 -55.70 -29.99 56.81
C SER A 6 -55.20 -30.07 55.36
N ILE A 7 -55.16 -28.97 54.67
CA ILE A 7 -54.48 -28.85 53.36
C ILE A 7 -52.98 -28.82 53.64
N ALA A 8 -52.32 -29.91 53.50
CA ALA A 8 -50.85 -29.96 53.44
C ALA A 8 -50.40 -29.32 52.16
N GLN A 9 -49.85 -28.11 52.28
CA GLN A 9 -49.08 -27.48 51.20
C GLN A 9 -47.93 -28.43 50.80
N LYS A 10 -47.99 -29.01 49.59
CA LYS A 10 -46.83 -29.63 48.96
C LYS A 10 -45.74 -28.56 48.81
N LYS A 11 -44.74 -28.55 49.68
CA LYS A 11 -43.49 -27.83 49.44
C LYS A 11 -42.94 -28.29 48.11
N ASN A 12 -42.80 -27.39 47.16
CA ASN A 12 -42.05 -27.65 45.95
C ASN A 12 -40.62 -28.06 46.34
N LYS A 13 -40.22 -29.30 46.00
CA LYS A 13 -38.93 -29.88 46.37
C LYS A 13 -37.72 -29.18 45.73
N ASP A 14 -37.93 -28.16 44.88
CA ASP A 14 -36.91 -27.50 44.07
C ASP A 14 -36.63 -26.04 44.51
N GLU A 15 -37.20 -25.54 45.63
CA GLU A 15 -36.86 -24.21 46.13
C GLU A 15 -35.61 -24.27 47.02
N LEU A 16 -34.56 -23.54 46.57
CA LEU A 16 -33.32 -23.34 47.35
C LEU A 16 -33.64 -22.62 48.68
N ASN A 17 -33.03 -23.09 49.77
CA ASN A 17 -33.09 -22.37 51.04
C ASN A 17 -32.23 -21.10 51.00
N LYS A 18 -32.32 -20.25 52.03
CA LYS A 18 -31.65 -18.93 52.08
C LYS A 18 -30.12 -19.07 51.97
N GLU A 19 -29.51 -20.06 52.59
CA GLU A 19 -28.07 -20.31 52.53
C GLU A 19 -27.62 -20.79 51.15
N GLN A 20 -28.37 -21.69 50.54
CA GLN A 20 -28.13 -22.13 49.16
C GLN A 20 -28.25 -21.01 48.15
N ARG A 21 -29.25 -20.12 48.27
CA ARG A 21 -29.38 -18.92 47.41
C ARG A 21 -28.17 -18.01 47.56
N ALA A 22 -27.74 -17.71 48.80
CA ALA A 22 -26.57 -16.89 49.05
C ALA A 22 -25.27 -17.49 48.48
N GLN A 23 -25.18 -18.82 48.47
CA GLN A 23 -24.05 -19.52 47.84
C GLN A 23 -24.10 -19.39 46.29
N VAL A 24 -25.26 -19.59 45.67
CA VAL A 24 -25.49 -19.43 44.25
C VAL A 24 -25.12 -18.00 43.81
N ASP A 25 -25.65 -16.98 44.52
CA ASP A 25 -25.38 -15.58 44.23
C ASP A 25 -23.89 -15.27 44.30
N ARG A 26 -23.20 -15.73 45.33
CA ARG A 26 -21.75 -15.52 45.48
C ARG A 26 -20.96 -16.08 44.30
N VAL A 27 -21.20 -17.37 43.95
CA VAL A 27 -20.48 -18.01 42.84
C VAL A 27 -20.81 -17.34 41.50
N PHE A 28 -22.07 -16.92 41.33
CA PHE A 28 -22.51 -16.19 40.15
C PHE A 28 -21.77 -14.87 39.99
N TYR A 29 -21.65 -14.06 41.07
CA TYR A 29 -20.88 -12.81 41.03
C TYR A 29 -19.39 -13.05 40.81
N GLU A 30 -18.79 -14.08 41.39
CA GLU A 30 -17.41 -14.49 41.11
C GLU A 30 -17.21 -14.87 39.62
N ALA A 31 -18.18 -15.55 39.01
CA ALA A 31 -18.16 -15.89 37.60
C ALA A 31 -18.24 -14.66 36.70
N GLN A 32 -19.12 -13.71 37.03
CA GLN A 32 -19.23 -12.42 36.34
C GLN A 32 -17.94 -11.61 36.45
N LEU A 33 -17.33 -11.57 37.63
CA LEU A 33 -16.06 -10.89 37.84
C LEU A 33 -14.93 -11.50 36.98
N ALA A 34 -14.85 -12.83 36.91
CA ALA A 34 -13.88 -13.52 36.05
C ALA A 34 -14.09 -13.17 34.56
N ARG A 35 -15.36 -13.04 34.13
CA ARG A 35 -15.69 -12.59 32.76
C ARG A 35 -15.21 -11.15 32.50
N ILE A 36 -15.47 -10.23 33.41
CA ILE A 36 -15.04 -8.82 33.32
C ILE A 36 -13.50 -8.73 33.25
N LEU A 37 -12.80 -9.59 34.01
CA LEU A 37 -11.35 -9.68 34.03
C LEU A 37 -10.77 -10.43 32.81
N ASN A 38 -11.60 -10.80 31.85
CA ASN A 38 -11.22 -11.51 30.62
C ASN A 38 -10.58 -12.89 30.88
N ASP A 39 -11.09 -13.61 31.89
CA ASP A 39 -10.75 -15.01 32.17
C ASP A 39 -11.95 -15.92 31.86
N PRO A 40 -12.17 -16.27 30.58
CA PRO A 40 -13.32 -17.05 30.15
C PRO A 40 -13.30 -18.48 30.68
N THR A 41 -12.13 -19.06 30.94
CA THR A 41 -12.00 -20.41 31.46
C THR A 41 -12.52 -20.48 32.89
N LYS A 42 -12.06 -19.57 33.75
CA LYS A 42 -12.51 -19.51 35.14
C LYS A 42 -13.99 -19.11 35.23
N SER A 43 -14.43 -18.19 34.40
CA SER A 43 -15.83 -17.77 34.30
C SER A 43 -16.74 -18.97 33.96
N LEU A 44 -16.35 -19.77 32.96
CA LEU A 44 -17.09 -20.97 32.55
C LEU A 44 -17.19 -21.97 33.67
N GLU A 45 -16.08 -22.28 34.36
CA GLU A 45 -16.07 -23.22 35.50
C GLU A 45 -17.02 -22.75 36.61
N LEU A 46 -17.00 -21.47 36.95
CA LEU A 46 -17.84 -20.90 37.99
C LEU A 46 -19.31 -20.91 37.61
N PHE A 47 -19.69 -20.50 36.37
CA PHE A 47 -21.09 -20.63 35.92
C PHE A 47 -21.58 -22.07 35.86
N GLN A 48 -20.72 -23.02 35.49
CA GLN A 48 -21.08 -24.46 35.60
C GLN A 48 -21.32 -24.91 37.03
N GLN A 49 -20.55 -24.37 38.01
CA GLN A 49 -20.82 -24.61 39.43
C GLN A 49 -22.18 -24.01 39.86
N VAL A 50 -22.52 -22.80 39.36
CA VAL A 50 -23.88 -22.26 39.59
C VAL A 50 -24.95 -23.20 39.11
N LEU A 51 -24.79 -23.79 37.90
CA LEU A 51 -25.78 -24.74 37.33
C LEU A 51 -25.85 -26.08 38.09
N VAL A 52 -24.79 -26.47 38.79
CA VAL A 52 -24.80 -27.61 39.69
C VAL A 52 -25.61 -27.31 40.95
N LEU A 53 -25.47 -26.07 41.50
CA LEU A 53 -26.16 -25.62 42.70
C LEU A 53 -27.63 -25.28 42.43
N ASP A 54 -27.91 -24.64 41.31
CA ASP A 54 -29.25 -24.23 40.85
C ASP A 54 -29.45 -24.60 39.37
N LYS A 55 -30.13 -25.73 39.13
CA LYS A 55 -30.44 -26.21 37.78
C LYS A 55 -31.45 -25.34 37.01
N ASN A 56 -32.09 -24.40 37.68
CA ASN A 56 -33.07 -23.50 37.08
C ASN A 56 -32.54 -22.06 36.95
N ASN A 57 -31.23 -21.87 37.04
CA ASN A 57 -30.60 -20.56 36.89
C ASN A 57 -30.48 -20.20 35.40
N ASP A 58 -31.50 -19.51 34.88
CA ASP A 58 -31.58 -19.07 33.48
C ASP A 58 -30.41 -18.16 33.07
N ALA A 59 -30.02 -17.24 33.98
CA ALA A 59 -28.91 -16.34 33.72
C ALA A 59 -27.56 -17.07 33.59
N ALA A 60 -27.33 -18.11 34.41
CA ALA A 60 -26.10 -18.92 34.29
C ALA A 60 -26.07 -19.72 32.98
N TYR A 61 -27.22 -20.29 32.56
CA TYR A 61 -27.31 -20.92 31.24
C TYR A 61 -26.99 -19.92 30.12
N TYR A 62 -27.57 -18.72 30.17
CA TYR A 62 -27.31 -17.71 29.18
C TYR A 62 -25.81 -17.31 29.11
N GLU A 63 -25.17 -17.13 30.25
CA GLU A 63 -23.76 -16.73 30.32
C GLU A 63 -22.81 -17.85 29.85
N VAL A 64 -23.09 -19.13 30.18
CA VAL A 64 -22.33 -20.26 29.62
C VAL A 64 -22.50 -20.33 28.10
N GLY A 65 -23.73 -20.09 27.62
CA GLY A 65 -24.00 -19.95 26.19
C GLY A 65 -23.15 -18.87 25.53
N ASN A 66 -23.09 -17.69 26.13
CA ASN A 66 -22.28 -16.57 25.65
C ASN A 66 -20.79 -16.93 25.60
N ILE A 67 -20.22 -17.54 26.65
CA ILE A 67 -18.80 -17.93 26.69
C ILE A 67 -18.48 -18.94 25.57
N TYR A 68 -19.32 -19.93 25.34
CA TYR A 68 -19.10 -20.86 24.23
C TYR A 68 -19.29 -20.20 22.86
N PHE A 69 -20.26 -19.28 22.74
CA PHE A 69 -20.54 -18.60 21.49
C PHE A 69 -19.40 -17.66 21.10
N ASP A 70 -18.89 -16.87 22.03
CA ASP A 70 -17.74 -15.97 21.87
C ASP A 70 -16.44 -16.74 21.57
N GLY A 71 -16.28 -17.92 22.21
CA GLY A 71 -15.17 -18.85 21.95
C GLY A 71 -15.27 -19.61 20.62
N ASN A 72 -16.25 -19.28 19.77
CA ASN A 72 -16.54 -19.95 18.48
C ASN A 72 -16.97 -21.41 18.56
N TYR A 73 -17.44 -21.88 19.75
CA TYR A 73 -18.03 -23.20 19.94
C TYR A 73 -19.56 -23.13 19.81
N LYS A 74 -20.05 -22.78 18.61
CA LYS A 74 -21.45 -22.46 18.34
C LYS A 74 -22.40 -23.63 18.61
N ASP A 75 -21.96 -24.83 18.32
CA ASP A 75 -22.67 -26.08 18.60
C ASP A 75 -22.87 -26.33 20.10
N LYS A 76 -21.86 -25.99 20.91
CA LYS A 76 -21.92 -26.11 22.37
C LYS A 76 -22.77 -25.03 23.02
N ALA A 77 -22.82 -23.82 22.43
CA ALA A 77 -23.62 -22.71 22.96
C ALA A 77 -25.13 -22.98 22.87
N LEU A 78 -25.59 -23.58 21.77
CA LEU A 78 -27.00 -23.78 21.46
C LEU A 78 -27.83 -24.47 22.59
N PRO A 79 -27.42 -25.62 23.20
CA PRO A 79 -28.19 -26.22 24.27
C PRO A 79 -28.33 -25.32 25.51
N TYR A 80 -27.36 -24.48 25.80
CA TYR A 80 -27.43 -23.56 26.93
C TYR A 80 -28.41 -22.42 26.68
N TYR A 81 -28.44 -21.84 25.51
CA TYR A 81 -29.44 -20.83 25.16
C TYR A 81 -30.86 -21.41 25.09
N LEU A 82 -31.00 -22.68 24.64
CA LEU A 82 -32.28 -23.39 24.69
C LEU A 82 -32.81 -23.49 26.12
N GLU A 83 -31.96 -23.90 27.06
CA GLU A 83 -32.37 -24.00 28.47
C GLU A 83 -32.68 -22.64 29.10
N ALA A 84 -31.87 -21.59 28.83
CA ALA A 84 -32.15 -20.25 29.30
C ALA A 84 -33.54 -19.76 28.83
N ALA A 85 -33.83 -19.90 27.52
CA ALA A 85 -35.10 -19.50 26.93
C ALA A 85 -36.28 -20.38 27.39
N ARG A 86 -36.03 -21.68 27.75
CA ARG A 86 -37.02 -22.58 28.30
C ARG A 86 -37.41 -22.19 29.73
N ILE A 87 -36.44 -21.79 30.56
CA ILE A 87 -36.65 -21.43 31.97
C ILE A 87 -37.36 -20.06 32.07
N ASP A 88 -36.89 -19.08 31.34
CA ASP A 88 -37.59 -17.78 31.23
C ASP A 88 -38.01 -17.49 29.76
N PRO A 89 -39.17 -17.99 29.33
CA PRO A 89 -39.67 -17.80 27.97
C PRO A 89 -40.16 -16.39 27.67
N LYS A 90 -40.17 -15.50 28.66
CA LYS A 90 -40.53 -14.06 28.45
C LYS A 90 -39.30 -13.20 28.17
N ASN A 91 -38.12 -13.67 28.50
CA ASN A 91 -36.88 -12.93 28.29
C ASN A 91 -36.52 -12.87 26.82
N ILE A 92 -36.63 -11.67 26.24
CA ILE A 92 -36.36 -11.43 24.82
C ILE A 92 -34.90 -11.64 24.46
N TRP A 93 -33.98 -11.35 25.40
CA TRP A 93 -32.53 -11.50 25.15
C TRP A 93 -32.12 -12.96 25.01
N TYR A 94 -32.70 -13.85 25.81
CA TYR A 94 -32.46 -15.28 25.69
C TYR A 94 -32.98 -15.83 24.37
N LYS A 95 -34.14 -15.36 23.92
CA LYS A 95 -34.69 -15.76 22.62
C LYS A 95 -33.85 -15.21 21.46
N LYS A 96 -33.40 -13.97 21.54
CA LYS A 96 -32.51 -13.42 20.51
C LYS A 96 -31.20 -14.19 20.41
N ALA A 97 -30.54 -14.48 21.53
CA ALA A 97 -29.32 -15.30 21.56
C ALA A 97 -29.58 -16.72 21.04
N LEU A 98 -30.73 -17.31 21.36
CA LEU A 98 -31.13 -18.60 20.81
C LEU A 98 -31.32 -18.58 19.30
N ALA A 99 -31.97 -17.53 18.77
CA ALA A 99 -32.12 -17.37 17.32
C ALA A 99 -30.75 -17.22 16.62
N GLU A 100 -29.84 -16.42 17.19
CA GLU A 100 -28.50 -16.27 16.70
C GLU A 100 -27.69 -17.57 16.73
N ALA A 101 -27.82 -18.34 17.82
CA ALA A 101 -27.19 -19.65 17.92
C ALA A 101 -27.76 -20.65 16.89
N TYR A 102 -29.05 -20.63 16.62
CA TYR A 102 -29.64 -21.45 15.55
C TYR A 102 -29.04 -21.08 14.18
N LEU A 103 -28.89 -19.79 13.88
CA LEU A 103 -28.26 -19.34 12.63
C LEU A 103 -26.82 -19.82 12.50
N ALA A 104 -26.04 -19.63 13.57
CA ALA A 104 -24.64 -20.05 13.61
C ALA A 104 -24.44 -21.56 13.41
N ASN A 105 -25.51 -22.36 13.69
CA ASN A 105 -25.58 -23.81 13.49
C ASN A 105 -26.35 -24.22 12.21
N ASN A 106 -26.61 -23.28 11.28
CA ASN A 106 -27.36 -23.49 10.03
C ASN A 106 -28.81 -24.01 10.24
N LYS A 107 -29.40 -23.78 11.41
CA LYS A 107 -30.77 -24.13 11.74
C LYS A 107 -31.72 -22.94 11.49
N ASN A 108 -31.74 -22.50 10.27
CA ASN A 108 -32.37 -21.24 9.87
C ASN A 108 -33.90 -21.22 10.16
N LYS A 109 -34.58 -22.34 9.94
CA LYS A 109 -36.03 -22.44 10.20
C LYS A 109 -36.36 -22.28 11.68
N ASP A 110 -35.51 -22.87 12.55
CA ASP A 110 -35.69 -22.77 14.00
C ASP A 110 -35.48 -21.30 14.47
N ALA A 111 -34.51 -20.60 13.88
CA ALA A 111 -34.30 -19.17 14.16
C ALA A 111 -35.53 -18.31 13.80
N ILE A 112 -36.11 -18.51 12.60
CA ILE A 112 -37.34 -17.82 12.19
C ILE A 112 -38.49 -18.13 13.14
N GLN A 113 -38.66 -19.41 13.56
CA GLN A 113 -39.72 -19.79 14.48
C GLN A 113 -39.59 -19.06 15.83
N VAL A 114 -38.36 -18.84 16.32
CA VAL A 114 -38.14 -18.06 17.55
C VAL A 114 -38.62 -16.63 17.38
N TYR A 115 -38.32 -15.97 16.25
CA TYR A 115 -38.83 -14.63 15.95
C TYR A 115 -40.35 -14.61 15.80
N ASP A 116 -40.95 -15.61 15.16
CA ASP A 116 -42.39 -15.74 15.06
C ASP A 116 -43.08 -15.86 16.44
N ASP A 117 -42.47 -16.60 17.36
CA ASP A 117 -42.99 -16.74 18.72
C ASP A 117 -42.81 -15.47 19.57
N MET A 118 -41.73 -14.70 19.33
CA MET A 118 -41.55 -13.37 19.93
C MET A 118 -42.60 -12.38 19.42
N ILE A 119 -42.79 -12.30 18.09
CA ILE A 119 -43.78 -11.43 17.46
C ILE A 119 -45.21 -11.79 17.85
N LYS A 120 -45.56 -13.09 18.01
CA LYS A 120 -46.88 -13.50 18.53
C LYS A 120 -47.15 -12.99 19.95
N ALA A 121 -46.10 -12.96 20.79
CA ALA A 121 -46.20 -12.49 22.16
C ALA A 121 -46.30 -10.95 22.24
N ASP A 122 -45.69 -10.24 21.32
CA ASP A 122 -45.70 -8.77 21.21
C ASP A 122 -45.87 -8.36 19.73
N LYS A 123 -47.12 -8.28 19.28
CA LYS A 123 -47.49 -8.04 17.88
C LYS A 123 -47.20 -6.60 17.44
N GLU A 124 -47.10 -5.67 18.36
CA GLU A 124 -46.85 -4.26 18.08
C GLU A 124 -45.36 -3.94 18.02
N ASN A 125 -44.49 -4.89 18.37
CA ASN A 125 -43.04 -4.70 18.34
C ASN A 125 -42.52 -4.76 16.92
N LEU A 126 -42.36 -3.58 16.34
CA LEU A 126 -41.91 -3.43 14.97
C LEU A 126 -40.42 -3.77 14.80
N ASP A 127 -39.61 -3.60 15.84
CA ASP A 127 -38.19 -3.95 15.81
C ASP A 127 -38.00 -5.46 15.60
N LEU A 128 -38.83 -6.30 16.26
CA LEU A 128 -38.79 -7.75 16.05
C LEU A 128 -39.18 -8.15 14.62
N LYS A 129 -40.17 -7.46 14.05
CA LYS A 129 -40.57 -7.67 12.65
C LYS A 129 -39.43 -7.27 11.72
N PHE A 130 -38.75 -6.13 12.00
CA PHE A 130 -37.65 -5.64 11.21
C PHE A 130 -36.44 -6.59 11.26
N GLU A 131 -36.05 -7.03 12.45
CA GLU A 131 -34.99 -8.03 12.63
C GLU A 131 -35.30 -9.33 11.90
N LYS A 132 -36.55 -9.82 11.98
CA LYS A 132 -37.01 -11.00 11.21
C LYS A 132 -36.87 -10.78 9.70
N ALA A 133 -37.27 -9.62 9.20
CA ALA A 133 -37.17 -9.30 7.77
C ALA A 133 -35.71 -9.24 7.29
N MET A 134 -34.82 -8.66 8.10
CA MET A 134 -33.37 -8.68 7.84
C MET A 134 -32.82 -10.11 7.79
N LEU A 135 -33.24 -10.95 8.74
CA LEU A 135 -32.86 -12.35 8.79
C LEU A 135 -33.31 -13.12 7.54
N LEU A 136 -34.57 -12.96 7.16
CA LEU A 136 -35.12 -13.54 5.92
C LEU A 136 -34.34 -13.09 4.68
N THR A 137 -33.92 -11.82 4.66
CA THR A 137 -33.10 -11.26 3.58
C THR A 137 -31.72 -11.93 3.52
N LEU A 138 -31.08 -12.10 4.67
CA LEU A 138 -29.78 -12.79 4.79
C LEU A 138 -29.86 -14.25 4.29
N MET A 139 -30.99 -14.92 4.57
CA MET A 139 -31.26 -16.29 4.15
C MET A 139 -31.73 -16.40 2.68
N SER A 140 -31.79 -15.30 1.96
CA SER A 140 -32.32 -15.23 0.60
C SER A 140 -33.79 -15.61 0.47
N GLU A 141 -34.55 -15.59 1.57
CA GLU A 141 -36.01 -15.76 1.58
C GLU A 141 -36.72 -14.44 1.24
N TYR A 142 -36.41 -13.90 0.08
CA TYR A 142 -36.75 -12.55 -0.34
C TYR A 142 -38.25 -12.24 -0.32
N ASP A 143 -39.09 -13.17 -0.73
CA ASP A 143 -40.55 -12.96 -0.77
C ASP A 143 -41.13 -12.83 0.65
N ASN A 144 -40.65 -13.63 1.58
CA ASN A 144 -41.05 -13.55 2.98
C ASN A 144 -40.53 -12.27 3.64
N ALA A 145 -39.28 -11.87 3.33
CA ALA A 145 -38.70 -10.62 3.78
C ALA A 145 -39.52 -9.40 3.31
N LEU A 146 -39.80 -9.34 2.00
CA LEU A 146 -40.64 -8.29 1.40
C LEU A 146 -42.02 -8.20 2.04
N LYS A 147 -42.65 -9.35 2.30
CA LYS A 147 -43.95 -9.39 2.98
C LYS A 147 -43.86 -8.80 4.39
N THR A 148 -42.85 -9.15 5.13
CA THR A 148 -42.63 -8.63 6.50
C THR A 148 -42.35 -7.12 6.47
N TYR A 149 -41.51 -6.63 5.55
CA TYR A 149 -41.31 -5.17 5.37
C TYR A 149 -42.58 -4.45 4.96
N GLN A 150 -43.44 -5.05 4.13
CA GLN A 150 -44.74 -4.47 3.75
C GLN A 150 -45.71 -4.39 4.97
N GLU A 151 -45.67 -5.35 5.87
CA GLU A 151 -46.43 -5.30 7.12
C GLU A 151 -45.96 -4.14 8.00
N ILE A 152 -44.66 -3.92 8.14
CA ILE A 152 -44.11 -2.77 8.88
C ILE A 152 -44.47 -1.46 8.18
N GLU A 153 -44.35 -1.38 6.85
CA GLU A 153 -44.67 -0.19 6.05
C GLU A 153 -46.15 0.24 6.19
N LYS A 154 -47.07 -0.73 6.38
CA LYS A 154 -48.50 -0.42 6.64
C LYS A 154 -48.72 0.26 7.97
N GLU A 155 -47.89 -0.03 8.97
CA GLU A 155 -48.03 0.54 10.32
C GLU A 155 -47.28 1.88 10.46
N LEU A 156 -46.07 2.00 9.91
CA LEU A 156 -45.20 3.18 10.02
C LEU A 156 -45.32 4.16 8.86
N GLY A 157 -45.89 3.73 7.74
CA GLY A 157 -45.73 4.44 6.46
C GLY A 157 -44.41 4.14 5.78
N THR A 158 -44.17 4.83 4.68
CA THR A 158 -42.89 4.67 3.92
C THR A 158 -41.77 5.38 4.64
N THR A 159 -40.74 4.63 5.07
CA THR A 159 -39.53 5.17 5.68
C THR A 159 -38.31 4.87 4.81
N PRO A 160 -37.23 5.68 4.92
CA PRO A 160 -35.99 5.43 4.18
C PRO A 160 -35.42 4.02 4.43
N GLU A 161 -35.40 3.57 5.68
CA GLU A 161 -34.86 2.29 6.10
C GLU A 161 -35.56 1.14 5.38
N ILE A 162 -36.91 1.12 5.41
CA ILE A 162 -37.71 0.07 4.79
C ILE A 162 -37.56 0.08 3.26
N SER A 163 -37.65 1.25 2.66
CA SER A 163 -37.56 1.40 1.20
C SER A 163 -36.20 0.98 0.66
N ILE A 164 -35.10 1.33 1.37
CA ILE A 164 -33.75 0.93 0.99
C ILE A 164 -33.58 -0.59 1.12
N GLN A 165 -34.07 -1.21 2.19
CA GLN A 165 -34.01 -2.66 2.36
C GLN A 165 -34.79 -3.40 1.26
N LYS A 166 -36.00 -2.93 0.93
CA LYS A 166 -36.81 -3.49 -0.16
C LYS A 166 -36.12 -3.30 -1.53
N GLN A 167 -35.53 -2.12 -1.76
CA GLN A 167 -34.77 -1.84 -2.96
C GLN A 167 -33.59 -2.82 -3.12
N GLN A 168 -32.81 -3.07 -2.05
CA GLN A 168 -31.70 -4.03 -2.07
C GLN A 168 -32.17 -5.46 -2.39
N ILE A 169 -33.30 -5.88 -1.82
CA ILE A 169 -33.89 -7.19 -2.10
C ILE A 169 -34.29 -7.28 -3.58
N TYR A 170 -34.96 -6.25 -4.13
CA TYR A 170 -35.34 -6.26 -5.54
C TYR A 170 -34.15 -6.27 -6.48
N ILE A 171 -33.04 -5.63 -6.12
CA ILE A 171 -31.77 -5.75 -6.88
C ILE A 171 -31.27 -7.20 -6.88
N ARG A 172 -31.24 -7.85 -5.71
CA ARG A 172 -30.81 -9.26 -5.60
C ARG A 172 -31.72 -10.22 -6.38
N GLN A 173 -32.99 -9.86 -6.53
CA GLN A 173 -33.95 -10.57 -7.40
C GLN A 173 -33.85 -10.16 -8.89
N ASN A 174 -32.90 -9.31 -9.26
CA ASN A 174 -32.73 -8.74 -10.59
C ASN A 174 -33.99 -7.98 -11.09
N ASN A 175 -34.76 -7.39 -10.18
CA ASN A 175 -35.98 -6.63 -10.47
C ASN A 175 -35.76 -5.13 -10.32
N ILE A 176 -35.05 -4.57 -11.29
CA ILE A 176 -34.60 -3.17 -11.23
C ILE A 176 -35.77 -2.17 -11.24
N ASP A 177 -36.86 -2.48 -11.92
CA ASP A 177 -38.03 -1.58 -11.95
C ASP A 177 -38.72 -1.48 -10.58
N LYS A 178 -38.86 -2.58 -9.85
CA LYS A 178 -39.40 -2.55 -8.47
C LYS A 178 -38.42 -1.88 -7.50
N ALA A 179 -37.11 -2.12 -7.66
CA ALA A 179 -36.09 -1.44 -6.88
C ALA A 179 -36.17 0.08 -7.08
N ALA A 180 -36.29 0.53 -8.32
CA ALA A 180 -36.46 1.94 -8.65
C ALA A 180 -37.75 2.55 -8.06
N ALA A 181 -38.85 1.78 -8.07
CA ALA A 181 -40.11 2.22 -7.51
C ALA A 181 -40.00 2.52 -6.00
N GLU A 182 -39.24 1.75 -5.25
CA GLU A 182 -39.02 2.01 -3.80
C GLU A 182 -38.24 3.32 -3.58
N ILE A 183 -37.19 3.61 -4.36
CA ILE A 183 -36.44 4.86 -4.23
C ILE A 183 -37.28 6.05 -4.74
N ASN A 184 -38.09 5.89 -5.78
CA ASN A 184 -38.99 6.94 -6.26
C ASN A 184 -40.04 7.34 -5.21
N LYS A 185 -40.48 6.43 -4.32
CA LYS A 185 -41.32 6.80 -3.17
C LYS A 185 -40.59 7.79 -2.26
N LEU A 186 -39.29 7.54 -1.98
CA LEU A 186 -38.48 8.44 -1.15
C LEU A 186 -38.27 9.79 -1.80
N ILE A 187 -37.99 9.81 -3.11
CA ILE A 187 -37.86 11.06 -3.88
C ILE A 187 -39.16 11.88 -3.83
N ALA A 188 -40.33 11.23 -3.90
CA ALA A 188 -41.61 11.90 -3.81
C ALA A 188 -41.89 12.46 -2.42
N LEU A 189 -41.47 11.77 -1.35
CA LEU A 189 -41.65 12.20 0.03
C LEU A 189 -40.61 13.26 0.46
N TYR A 190 -39.41 13.16 -0.04
CA TYR A 190 -38.28 14.02 0.31
C TYR A 190 -37.64 14.62 -0.97
N PRO A 191 -38.37 15.51 -1.69
CA PRO A 191 -37.92 15.99 -3.00
C PRO A 191 -36.64 16.82 -2.97
N ASP A 192 -36.25 17.34 -1.80
CA ASP A 192 -35.05 18.14 -1.63
C ASP A 192 -33.81 17.29 -1.29
N GLU A 193 -34.00 16.02 -0.96
CA GLU A 193 -32.91 15.12 -0.62
C GLU A 193 -32.31 14.49 -1.87
N ILE A 194 -31.18 15.06 -2.32
CA ILE A 194 -30.50 14.62 -3.56
C ILE A 194 -29.86 13.24 -3.45
N SER A 195 -29.62 12.74 -2.24
CA SER A 195 -29.01 11.44 -2.03
C SER A 195 -29.84 10.30 -2.63
N TYR A 196 -31.17 10.41 -2.64
CA TYR A 196 -32.03 9.39 -3.26
C TYR A 196 -31.89 9.36 -4.79
N TRP A 197 -31.69 10.51 -5.42
CA TRP A 197 -31.37 10.57 -6.84
C TRP A 197 -30.01 9.89 -7.14
N GLY A 198 -29.04 10.07 -6.23
CA GLY A 198 -27.73 9.40 -6.31
C GLY A 198 -27.84 7.86 -6.20
N ILE A 199 -28.64 7.38 -5.23
CA ILE A 199 -28.90 5.93 -5.08
C ILE A 199 -29.54 5.35 -6.35
N LEU A 200 -30.54 6.05 -6.90
CA LEU A 200 -31.24 5.64 -8.12
C LEU A 200 -30.30 5.65 -9.34
N ALA A 201 -29.50 6.68 -9.48
CA ALA A 201 -28.53 6.83 -10.56
C ALA A 201 -27.47 5.72 -10.53
N ASN A 202 -26.85 5.49 -9.37
CA ASN A 202 -25.86 4.43 -9.19
C ASN A 202 -26.45 3.05 -9.47
N MET A 203 -27.68 2.81 -9.03
CA MET A 203 -28.36 1.54 -9.32
C MET A 203 -28.57 1.35 -10.83
N TYR A 204 -29.02 2.36 -11.56
CA TYR A 204 -29.20 2.26 -13.01
C TYR A 204 -27.86 2.08 -13.74
N ASP A 205 -26.81 2.80 -13.33
CA ASP A 205 -25.50 2.66 -13.94
C ASP A 205 -24.91 1.27 -13.73
N ALA A 206 -24.97 0.75 -12.49
CA ALA A 206 -24.51 -0.60 -12.15
C ALA A 206 -25.27 -1.71 -12.91
N ASN A 207 -26.50 -1.44 -13.37
CA ASN A 207 -27.32 -2.37 -14.13
C ASN A 207 -27.31 -2.07 -15.65
N ASN A 208 -26.30 -1.35 -16.13
CA ASN A 208 -26.09 -1.02 -17.55
C ASN A 208 -27.27 -0.27 -18.20
N MET A 209 -27.88 0.65 -17.45
CA MET A 209 -28.96 1.55 -17.89
C MET A 209 -28.48 3.02 -17.89
N PRO A 210 -27.44 3.37 -18.67
CA PRO A 210 -26.76 4.66 -18.57
C PRO A 210 -27.67 5.86 -18.85
N ASP A 211 -28.66 5.74 -19.72
CA ASP A 211 -29.56 6.86 -20.03
C ASP A 211 -30.49 7.20 -18.85
N LYS A 212 -30.95 6.18 -18.11
CA LYS A 212 -31.70 6.41 -16.86
C LYS A 212 -30.80 7.00 -15.78
N ALA A 213 -29.55 6.52 -15.67
CA ALA A 213 -28.56 7.07 -14.72
C ALA A 213 -28.27 8.55 -15.01
N ILE A 214 -28.01 8.89 -16.30
CA ILE A 214 -27.82 10.29 -16.73
C ILE A 214 -28.98 11.17 -16.28
N SER A 215 -30.23 10.73 -16.52
CA SER A 215 -31.40 11.50 -16.15
C SER A 215 -31.43 11.77 -14.62
N CYS A 216 -31.09 10.80 -13.80
CA CYS A 216 -31.03 10.97 -12.35
C CYS A 216 -29.91 11.93 -11.91
N TYR A 217 -28.70 11.80 -12.48
CA TYR A 217 -27.61 12.74 -12.18
C TYR A 217 -27.95 14.17 -12.63
N GLN A 218 -28.66 14.32 -13.75
CA GLN A 218 -29.11 15.63 -14.20
C GLN A 218 -30.10 16.28 -13.22
N GLU A 219 -30.96 15.50 -12.52
CA GLU A 219 -31.83 16.05 -11.46
C GLU A 219 -31.01 16.56 -10.28
N ILE A 220 -29.90 15.85 -9.92
CA ILE A 220 -28.95 16.37 -8.91
C ILE A 220 -28.35 17.70 -9.38
N LEU A 221 -27.85 17.77 -10.62
CA LEU A 221 -27.20 18.97 -11.15
C LEU A 221 -28.15 20.16 -11.36
N LYS A 222 -29.47 19.95 -11.46
CA LYS A 222 -30.44 21.06 -11.43
C LYS A 222 -30.46 21.78 -10.08
N LYS A 223 -30.21 21.05 -8.98
CA LYS A 223 -30.17 21.60 -7.63
C LYS A 223 -28.77 22.05 -7.22
N GLU A 224 -27.77 21.24 -7.57
CA GLU A 224 -26.36 21.44 -7.24
C GLU A 224 -25.51 21.32 -8.53
N PRO A 225 -25.41 22.38 -9.35
CA PRO A 225 -24.67 22.33 -10.61
C PRO A 225 -23.20 21.94 -10.50
N HIS A 226 -22.60 22.21 -9.34
CA HIS A 226 -21.20 21.91 -9.05
C HIS A 226 -20.99 20.65 -8.19
N ASN A 227 -22.01 19.79 -8.06
CA ASN A 227 -21.87 18.54 -7.31
C ASN A 227 -20.81 17.65 -7.98
N GLY A 228 -19.66 17.47 -7.31
CA GLY A 228 -18.51 16.75 -7.86
C GLY A 228 -18.81 15.30 -8.18
N ILE A 229 -19.57 14.61 -7.30
CA ILE A 229 -19.90 13.18 -7.48
C ILE A 229 -20.77 12.96 -8.72
N ALA A 230 -21.81 13.80 -8.90
CA ALA A 230 -22.70 13.69 -10.06
C ALA A 230 -21.96 14.03 -11.37
N ASN A 231 -21.13 15.07 -11.37
CA ASN A 231 -20.33 15.43 -12.52
C ASN A 231 -19.31 14.33 -12.85
N PHE A 232 -18.62 13.77 -11.83
CA PHE A 232 -17.67 12.66 -12.03
C PHE A 232 -18.34 11.44 -12.68
N ALA A 233 -19.50 11.03 -12.14
CA ALA A 233 -20.26 9.90 -12.68
C ALA A 233 -20.70 10.14 -14.14
N LEU A 234 -21.20 11.34 -14.44
CA LEU A 234 -21.55 11.72 -15.82
C LEU A 234 -20.33 11.74 -16.75
N GLY A 235 -19.18 12.18 -16.25
CA GLY A 235 -17.91 12.11 -16.95
C GLY A 235 -17.54 10.66 -17.30
N ILE A 236 -17.60 9.74 -16.34
CA ILE A 236 -17.32 8.32 -16.58
C ILE A 236 -18.30 7.72 -17.61
N ILE A 237 -19.58 8.07 -17.55
CA ILE A 237 -20.56 7.62 -18.55
C ILE A 237 -20.23 8.19 -19.93
N ALA A 238 -19.85 9.47 -20.02
CA ALA A 238 -19.45 10.11 -21.27
C ALA A 238 -18.19 9.46 -21.87
N GLN A 239 -17.20 9.11 -21.03
CA GLN A 239 -16.00 8.39 -21.45
C GLN A 239 -16.34 7.02 -22.04
N ARG A 240 -17.20 6.24 -21.39
CA ARG A 240 -17.69 4.94 -21.92
C ARG A 240 -18.45 5.08 -23.25
N LYS A 241 -19.08 6.23 -23.48
CA LYS A 241 -19.77 6.57 -24.74
C LYS A 241 -18.85 7.21 -25.80
N ASN A 242 -17.55 7.37 -25.51
CA ASN A 242 -16.56 8.07 -26.35
C ASN A 242 -16.92 9.53 -26.65
N GLU A 243 -17.61 10.20 -25.72
CA GLU A 243 -18.01 11.60 -25.81
C GLU A 243 -16.95 12.49 -25.13
N ASN A 244 -15.74 12.56 -25.72
CA ASN A 244 -14.55 13.15 -25.09
C ASN A 244 -14.74 14.59 -24.59
N GLN A 245 -15.47 15.43 -25.33
CA GLN A 245 -15.70 16.82 -24.92
C GLN A 245 -16.57 16.86 -23.64
N LYS A 246 -17.66 16.11 -23.59
CA LYS A 246 -18.53 16.05 -22.41
C LYS A 246 -17.79 15.43 -21.21
N TYR A 247 -16.96 14.40 -21.47
CA TYR A 247 -16.12 13.82 -20.44
C TYR A 247 -15.29 14.90 -19.74
N MET A 248 -14.54 15.71 -20.50
CA MET A 248 -13.71 16.76 -19.93
C MET A 248 -14.53 17.87 -19.27
N ASP A 249 -15.65 18.28 -19.87
CA ASP A 249 -16.52 19.31 -19.29
C ASP A 249 -17.04 18.90 -17.90
N TYR A 250 -17.47 17.65 -17.73
CA TYR A 250 -17.89 17.11 -16.45
C TYR A 250 -16.71 16.94 -15.47
N MET A 251 -15.56 16.41 -15.95
CA MET A 251 -14.39 16.18 -15.10
C MET A 251 -13.80 17.49 -14.58
N ARG A 252 -13.82 18.57 -15.35
CA ARG A 252 -13.39 19.91 -14.87
C ARG A 252 -14.17 20.33 -13.62
N VAL A 253 -15.48 20.15 -13.63
CA VAL A 253 -16.33 20.50 -12.48
C VAL A 253 -16.05 19.57 -11.29
N ALA A 254 -15.96 18.25 -11.54
CA ALA A 254 -15.71 17.26 -10.51
C ALA A 254 -14.35 17.48 -9.82
N PHE A 255 -13.30 17.76 -10.60
CA PHE A 255 -11.97 17.96 -10.05
C PHE A 255 -11.81 19.29 -9.32
N ALA A 256 -12.55 20.31 -9.71
CA ALA A 256 -12.59 21.59 -9.01
C ALA A 256 -13.37 21.54 -7.68
N ASP A 257 -14.23 20.56 -7.47
CA ASP A 257 -14.99 20.40 -6.22
C ASP A 257 -14.07 20.00 -5.06
N LYS A 258 -14.01 20.85 -4.03
CA LYS A 258 -13.20 20.64 -2.82
C LYS A 258 -13.77 19.57 -1.88
N GLN A 259 -15.05 19.24 -2.02
CA GLN A 259 -15.71 18.25 -1.15
C GLN A 259 -15.59 16.83 -1.69
N MET A 260 -15.32 16.69 -3.00
CA MET A 260 -15.11 15.39 -3.59
C MET A 260 -13.80 14.78 -3.09
N ASP A 261 -13.88 13.49 -2.70
CA ASP A 261 -12.74 12.73 -2.19
C ASP A 261 -11.52 12.78 -3.13
N ILE A 262 -10.38 13.12 -2.54
CA ILE A 262 -9.13 13.29 -3.30
C ILE A 262 -8.59 11.96 -3.83
N ASP A 263 -8.74 10.86 -3.08
CA ASP A 263 -8.23 9.56 -3.49
C ASP A 263 -9.00 9.04 -4.71
N THR A 264 -10.29 9.33 -4.81
CA THR A 264 -11.10 9.06 -6.01
C THR A 264 -10.57 9.81 -7.24
N LYS A 265 -10.20 11.08 -7.08
CA LYS A 265 -9.64 11.90 -8.17
C LYS A 265 -8.26 11.37 -8.61
N ILE A 266 -7.40 11.05 -7.65
CA ILE A 266 -6.07 10.48 -7.93
C ILE A 266 -6.19 9.12 -8.62
N ALA A 267 -7.06 8.23 -8.13
CA ALA A 267 -7.28 6.92 -8.73
C ALA A 267 -7.77 7.02 -10.19
N HIS A 268 -8.44 8.12 -10.55
CA HIS A 268 -8.86 8.37 -11.93
C HIS A 268 -7.70 8.80 -12.84
N ILE A 269 -6.75 9.59 -12.34
CA ILE A 269 -5.58 10.06 -13.12
C ILE A 269 -4.50 8.98 -13.21
N ALA A 270 -4.28 8.20 -12.16
CA ALA A 270 -3.18 7.24 -12.08
C ALA A 270 -3.03 6.32 -13.31
N PRO A 271 -4.11 5.75 -13.90
CA PRO A 271 -3.99 4.95 -15.13
C PRO A 271 -3.51 5.75 -16.34
N MET A 272 -3.63 7.09 -16.34
CA MET A 272 -3.22 7.94 -17.46
C MET A 272 -1.69 8.16 -17.48
N LEU A 273 -0.97 7.89 -16.38
CA LEU A 273 0.48 8.08 -16.29
C LEU A 273 1.24 7.32 -17.39
N SER A 274 0.80 6.11 -17.75
CA SER A 274 1.43 5.33 -18.83
C SER A 274 1.32 6.00 -20.20
N ALA A 275 0.23 6.71 -20.45
CA ALA A 275 0.04 7.49 -21.67
C ALA A 275 0.86 8.79 -21.65
N VAL A 276 1.04 9.40 -20.45
CA VAL A 276 1.91 10.56 -20.26
C VAL A 276 3.37 10.21 -20.59
N ILE A 277 3.86 9.06 -20.13
CA ILE A 277 5.21 8.55 -20.46
C ILE A 277 5.43 8.45 -21.98
N LYS A 278 4.40 7.99 -22.71
CA LYS A 278 4.45 7.84 -24.18
C LYS A 278 4.08 9.10 -24.93
N ASN A 279 3.73 10.17 -24.22
CA ASN A 279 3.23 11.42 -24.78
C ASN A 279 2.02 11.23 -25.72
N GLU A 280 1.07 10.36 -25.31
CA GLU A 280 -0.13 10.01 -26.07
C GLU A 280 -1.21 11.09 -25.88
N GLU A 281 -1.45 11.90 -26.92
CA GLU A 281 -2.53 12.88 -26.93
C GLU A 281 -3.86 12.26 -27.37
N PRO A 282 -5.02 12.73 -26.83
CA PRO A 282 -5.18 13.87 -25.89
C PRO A 282 -5.07 13.47 -24.40
N ILE A 283 -4.73 12.23 -24.07
CA ILE A 283 -4.75 11.71 -22.67
C ILE A 283 -3.75 12.47 -21.80
N THR A 284 -2.57 12.78 -22.35
CA THR A 284 -1.53 13.56 -21.65
C THR A 284 -2.05 14.94 -21.24
N SER A 285 -2.65 15.68 -22.17
CA SER A 285 -3.23 16.99 -21.90
C SER A 285 -4.36 16.92 -20.88
N HIS A 286 -5.22 15.89 -20.95
CA HIS A 286 -6.30 15.68 -19.98
C HIS A 286 -5.75 15.41 -18.58
N ALA A 287 -4.76 14.53 -18.43
CA ALA A 287 -4.15 14.21 -17.14
C ALA A 287 -3.55 15.45 -16.46
N LEU A 288 -2.81 16.27 -17.22
CA LEU A 288 -2.22 17.51 -16.72
C LEU A 288 -3.27 18.54 -16.30
N GLU A 289 -4.31 18.72 -17.10
CA GLU A 289 -5.40 19.63 -16.76
C GLU A 289 -6.12 19.20 -15.49
N LEU A 290 -6.48 17.92 -15.38
CA LEU A 290 -7.17 17.38 -14.20
C LEU A 290 -6.30 17.43 -12.94
N ALA A 291 -5.01 17.15 -13.05
CA ALA A 291 -4.08 17.28 -11.93
C ALA A 291 -3.91 18.74 -11.48
N SER A 292 -3.90 19.69 -12.42
CA SER A 292 -3.87 21.12 -12.09
C SER A 292 -5.12 21.56 -11.32
N LEU A 293 -6.31 21.09 -11.73
CA LEU A 293 -7.56 21.35 -11.03
C LEU A 293 -7.58 20.70 -9.64
N LEU A 294 -7.06 19.46 -9.54
CA LEU A 294 -6.91 18.77 -8.26
C LEU A 294 -6.03 19.57 -7.30
N LEU A 295 -4.86 20.02 -7.77
CA LEU A 295 -3.94 20.83 -6.98
C LEU A 295 -4.57 22.15 -6.54
N ALA A 296 -5.29 22.83 -7.44
CA ALA A 296 -6.02 24.06 -7.11
C ALA A 296 -7.14 23.85 -6.09
N ALA A 297 -7.82 22.71 -6.14
CA ALA A 297 -8.85 22.35 -5.18
C ALA A 297 -8.28 21.95 -3.81
N HIS A 298 -7.13 21.26 -3.79
CA HIS A 298 -6.51 20.70 -2.58
C HIS A 298 -5.03 21.13 -2.41
N PRO A 299 -4.70 22.44 -2.34
CA PRO A 299 -3.33 22.94 -2.35
C PRO A 299 -2.54 22.62 -1.07
N GLN A 300 -3.21 22.22 0.00
CA GLN A 300 -2.60 21.83 1.27
C GLN A 300 -2.58 20.31 1.48
N ASN A 301 -2.81 19.53 0.44
CA ASN A 301 -2.76 18.07 0.52
C ASN A 301 -1.50 17.56 -0.18
N ALA A 302 -0.67 16.80 0.56
CA ALA A 302 0.58 16.25 0.04
C ALA A 302 0.40 15.37 -1.21
N LYS A 303 -0.70 14.58 -1.27
CA LYS A 303 -0.99 13.70 -2.40
C LYS A 303 -1.21 14.48 -3.71
N SER A 304 -1.79 15.69 -3.64
CA SER A 304 -1.96 16.54 -4.84
C SER A 304 -0.62 16.95 -5.44
N HIS A 305 0.31 17.34 -4.57
CA HIS A 305 1.65 17.72 -4.99
C HIS A 305 2.47 16.51 -5.44
N ALA A 306 2.34 15.36 -4.78
CA ALA A 306 3.01 14.13 -5.19
C ALA A 306 2.59 13.70 -6.60
N LEU A 307 1.27 13.63 -6.87
CA LEU A 307 0.76 13.32 -8.21
C LEU A 307 1.25 14.31 -9.28
N TYR A 308 1.32 15.59 -8.93
CA TYR A 308 1.79 16.61 -9.85
C TYR A 308 3.30 16.47 -10.12
N GLY A 309 4.06 16.06 -9.10
CA GLY A 309 5.45 15.65 -9.22
C GLY A 309 5.62 14.44 -10.15
N ASP A 310 4.81 13.39 -9.95
CA ASP A 310 4.82 12.19 -10.81
C ASP A 310 4.59 12.56 -12.28
N LEU A 311 3.61 13.42 -12.57
CA LEU A 311 3.32 13.84 -13.93
C LEU A 311 4.47 14.65 -14.58
N PHE A 312 5.14 15.53 -13.82
CA PHE A 312 6.29 16.26 -14.31
C PHE A 312 7.50 15.35 -14.54
N TYR A 313 7.76 14.42 -13.61
CA TYR A 313 8.85 13.46 -13.74
C TYR A 313 8.71 12.62 -15.00
N GLN A 314 7.48 12.14 -15.29
CA GLN A 314 7.21 11.37 -16.51
C GLN A 314 7.37 12.18 -17.81
N GLN A 315 7.49 13.51 -17.73
CA GLN A 315 7.76 14.41 -18.86
C GLN A 315 9.21 14.89 -18.92
N ASP A 316 10.12 14.26 -18.18
CA ASP A 316 11.53 14.67 -18.04
C ASP A 316 11.70 16.12 -17.52
N LYS A 317 10.68 16.64 -16.80
CA LYS A 317 10.68 17.95 -16.15
C LYS A 317 11.13 17.82 -14.70
N ASN A 318 12.39 17.39 -14.53
CA ASN A 318 12.94 17.01 -13.22
C ASN A 318 12.89 18.15 -12.19
N GLN A 319 13.13 19.39 -12.60
CA GLN A 319 13.13 20.54 -11.69
C GLN A 319 11.72 20.85 -11.14
N GLU A 320 10.70 20.86 -12.00
CA GLU A 320 9.31 21.06 -11.61
C GLU A 320 8.79 19.89 -10.76
N ALA A 321 9.21 18.68 -11.09
CA ALA A 321 8.91 17.48 -10.29
C ALA A 321 9.49 17.60 -8.88
N LEU A 322 10.77 17.97 -8.77
CA LEU A 322 11.46 18.12 -7.48
C LEU A 322 10.79 19.19 -6.60
N ILE A 323 10.41 20.34 -7.18
CA ILE A 323 9.65 21.36 -6.44
C ILE A 323 8.34 20.80 -5.89
N SER A 324 7.62 20.04 -6.70
CA SER A 324 6.33 19.44 -6.31
C SER A 324 6.51 18.38 -5.21
N TYR A 325 7.50 17.50 -5.35
CA TYR A 325 7.79 16.49 -4.32
C TYR A 325 8.29 17.09 -3.02
N LYS A 326 9.15 18.12 -3.05
CA LYS A 326 9.58 18.83 -1.83
C LYS A 326 8.41 19.50 -1.12
N LYS A 327 7.46 20.05 -1.88
CA LYS A 327 6.22 20.57 -1.29
C LYS A 327 5.35 19.47 -0.70
N ALA A 328 5.27 18.32 -1.33
CA ALA A 328 4.57 17.15 -0.76
C ALA A 328 5.22 16.68 0.55
N ALA A 329 6.55 16.57 0.60
CA ALA A 329 7.30 16.19 1.80
C ALA A 329 7.19 17.24 2.94
N GLU A 330 7.06 18.53 2.62
CA GLU A 330 6.80 19.60 3.60
C GLU A 330 5.41 19.44 4.25
N LEU A 331 4.40 19.04 3.46
CA LEU A 331 3.02 18.88 3.91
C LEU A 331 2.80 17.54 4.65
N ASP A 332 3.44 16.48 4.21
CA ASP A 332 3.42 15.16 4.82
C ASP A 332 4.74 14.43 4.53
N ASN A 333 5.60 14.39 5.52
CA ASN A 333 6.91 13.75 5.43
C ASN A 333 6.87 12.22 5.58
N SER A 334 5.71 11.63 5.82
CA SER A 334 5.55 10.19 6.02
C SER A 334 5.41 9.38 4.71
N ILE A 335 5.41 10.05 3.56
CA ILE A 335 5.20 9.41 2.25
C ILE A 335 6.54 8.94 1.68
N LEU A 336 6.87 7.66 1.84
CA LEU A 336 8.12 7.06 1.36
C LEU A 336 8.36 7.28 -0.15
N HIS A 337 7.31 7.15 -0.97
CA HIS A 337 7.41 7.37 -2.43
C HIS A 337 7.97 8.77 -2.76
N VAL A 338 7.50 9.80 -2.07
CA VAL A 338 7.94 11.19 -2.29
C VAL A 338 9.43 11.35 -2.02
N TRP A 339 9.93 10.83 -0.90
CA TRP A 339 11.35 10.88 -0.57
C TRP A 339 12.20 10.07 -1.55
N THR A 340 11.67 8.94 -2.00
CA THR A 340 12.32 8.13 -3.03
C THR A 340 12.51 8.92 -4.32
N GLN A 341 11.47 9.60 -4.80
CA GLN A 341 11.55 10.40 -6.03
C GLN A 341 12.47 11.62 -5.89
N ILE A 342 12.46 12.30 -4.74
CA ILE A 342 13.40 13.40 -4.46
C ILE A 342 14.85 12.90 -4.64
N LEU A 343 15.21 11.79 -3.99
CA LEU A 343 16.58 11.27 -4.02
C LEU A 343 16.99 10.75 -5.41
N ILE A 344 16.06 10.18 -6.16
CA ILE A 344 16.31 9.78 -7.56
C ILE A 344 16.66 11.00 -8.40
N ILE A 345 15.81 12.03 -8.36
CA ILE A 345 16.02 13.23 -9.18
C ILE A 345 17.34 13.93 -8.78
N GLU A 346 17.61 14.05 -7.48
CA GLU A 346 18.85 14.69 -7.00
C GLU A 346 20.09 13.91 -7.43
N ALA A 347 20.02 12.57 -7.49
CA ALA A 347 21.10 11.74 -8.00
C ALA A 347 21.30 11.90 -9.52
N GLU A 348 20.21 11.88 -10.29
CA GLU A 348 20.22 12.04 -11.76
C GLU A 348 20.75 13.42 -12.18
N GLU A 349 20.36 14.48 -11.47
CA GLU A 349 20.79 15.86 -11.73
C GLU A 349 22.17 16.19 -11.12
N GLY A 350 22.81 15.24 -10.42
CA GLY A 350 24.11 15.45 -9.79
C GLY A 350 24.09 16.44 -8.62
N MET A 351 22.97 16.60 -7.94
CA MET A 351 22.75 17.50 -6.80
C MET A 351 23.28 16.89 -5.51
N HIS A 352 24.58 16.66 -5.46
CA HIS A 352 25.22 15.85 -4.41
C HIS A 352 25.07 16.44 -2.99
N ASP A 353 25.01 17.77 -2.84
CA ASP A 353 24.88 18.44 -1.55
C ASP A 353 23.45 18.33 -1.01
N GLU A 354 22.48 18.51 -1.87
CA GLU A 354 21.06 18.36 -1.58
C GLU A 354 20.75 16.90 -1.24
N MET A 355 21.19 15.97 -2.09
CA MET A 355 21.00 14.53 -1.87
C MET A 355 21.60 14.08 -0.53
N TYR A 356 22.79 14.58 -0.15
CA TYR A 356 23.39 14.28 1.13
C TYR A 356 22.51 14.71 2.31
N LYS A 357 21.94 15.92 2.24
CA LYS A 357 21.07 16.47 3.27
C LYS A 357 19.71 15.76 3.32
N ASP A 358 19.06 15.63 2.17
CA ASP A 358 17.70 15.13 2.09
C ASP A 358 17.64 13.60 2.36
N SER A 359 18.70 12.86 1.96
CA SER A 359 18.81 11.43 2.30
C SER A 359 18.94 11.16 3.80
N GLN A 360 19.62 12.03 4.56
CA GLN A 360 19.70 11.87 6.01
C GLN A 360 18.34 12.10 6.69
N LEU A 361 17.59 13.12 6.25
CA LEU A 361 16.21 13.33 6.73
C LEU A 361 15.31 12.13 6.39
N ALA A 362 15.43 11.62 5.18
CA ALA A 362 14.68 10.44 4.76
C ALA A 362 15.06 9.18 5.58
N LEU A 363 16.34 9.02 5.93
CA LEU A 363 16.82 7.89 6.73
C LEU A 363 16.26 7.92 8.17
N GLU A 364 16.14 9.11 8.77
CA GLU A 364 15.48 9.25 10.08
C GLU A 364 14.02 8.82 10.05
N LEU A 365 13.30 9.11 8.96
CA LEU A 365 11.89 8.76 8.78
C LEU A 365 11.69 7.30 8.36
N PHE A 366 12.58 6.77 7.53
CA PHE A 366 12.45 5.44 6.92
C PHE A 366 13.73 4.58 7.12
N PRO A 367 14.18 4.34 8.35
CA PRO A 367 15.43 3.64 8.62
C PRO A 367 15.45 2.20 8.07
N ASN A 368 14.28 1.60 7.86
CA ASN A 368 14.11 0.23 7.38
C ASN A 368 13.87 0.14 5.86
N SER A 369 14.10 1.21 5.10
CA SER A 369 14.01 1.18 3.64
C SER A 369 15.37 0.91 3.03
N ALA A 370 15.54 -0.23 2.33
CA ALA A 370 16.77 -0.53 1.60
C ALA A 370 17.11 0.55 0.57
N PHE A 371 16.10 1.13 -0.06
CA PHE A 371 16.24 2.19 -1.05
C PHE A 371 16.80 3.49 -0.43
N ILE A 372 16.23 3.93 0.70
CA ILE A 372 16.72 5.12 1.41
C ILE A 372 18.14 4.89 1.93
N ASN A 373 18.44 3.73 2.51
CA ASN A 373 19.79 3.38 2.94
C ASN A 373 20.78 3.39 1.76
N TYR A 374 20.40 2.92 0.58
CA TYR A 374 21.22 2.97 -0.62
C TYR A 374 21.57 4.40 -1.01
N PHE A 375 20.58 5.30 -1.17
CA PHE A 375 20.83 6.68 -1.55
C PHE A 375 21.62 7.46 -0.50
N THR A 376 21.36 7.20 0.78
CA THR A 376 22.17 7.78 1.86
C THR A 376 23.63 7.32 1.78
N GLY A 377 23.85 6.03 1.55
CA GLY A 377 25.19 5.49 1.37
C GLY A 377 25.90 6.03 0.12
N LEU A 378 25.19 6.17 -0.99
CA LEU A 378 25.68 6.78 -2.22
C LEU A 378 26.09 8.25 -1.98
N ALA A 379 25.23 9.03 -1.33
CA ALA A 379 25.52 10.43 -1.00
C ALA A 379 26.76 10.55 -0.09
N MET A 380 26.86 9.71 0.94
CA MET A 380 28.03 9.67 1.83
C MET A 380 29.30 9.26 1.09
N TYR A 381 29.22 8.27 0.19
CA TYR A 381 30.35 7.86 -0.67
C TYR A 381 30.86 9.01 -1.53
N GLN A 382 29.95 9.76 -2.19
CA GLN A 382 30.29 10.92 -3.01
C GLN A 382 30.95 12.03 -2.20
N LYS A 383 30.54 12.21 -0.94
CA LYS A 383 31.18 13.13 0.03
C LYS A 383 32.48 12.58 0.62
N LYS A 384 32.92 11.38 0.23
CA LYS A 384 34.09 10.67 0.77
C LYS A 384 33.98 10.32 2.26
N ASP A 385 32.75 10.26 2.79
CA ASP A 385 32.46 9.84 4.16
C ASP A 385 32.26 8.31 4.20
N TYR A 386 33.34 7.60 3.95
CA TYR A 386 33.31 6.16 3.62
C TYR A 386 32.84 5.26 4.76
N LYS A 387 33.21 5.56 6.02
CA LYS A 387 32.84 4.68 7.15
C LYS A 387 31.34 4.67 7.44
N PRO A 388 30.67 5.82 7.58
CA PRO A 388 29.21 5.86 7.67
C PRO A 388 28.52 5.29 6.43
N ALA A 389 29.05 5.56 5.23
CA ALA A 389 28.52 5.00 3.98
C ALA A 389 28.44 3.46 4.03
N ILE A 390 29.50 2.79 4.51
CA ILE A 390 29.52 1.33 4.67
C ILE A 390 28.40 0.88 5.61
N THR A 391 28.21 1.57 6.75
CA THR A 391 27.22 1.16 7.74
C THR A 391 25.81 1.19 7.16
N VAL A 392 25.42 2.26 6.46
CA VAL A 392 24.08 2.36 5.89
C VAL A 392 23.89 1.42 4.67
N LEU A 393 24.93 1.21 3.87
CA LEU A 393 24.87 0.27 2.76
C LEU A 393 24.79 -1.20 3.24
N GLU A 394 25.48 -1.55 4.32
CA GLU A 394 25.34 -2.87 4.95
C GLU A 394 23.92 -3.06 5.54
N ASN A 395 23.31 -2.00 6.09
CA ASN A 395 21.91 -2.04 6.48
C ASN A 395 21.00 -2.31 5.27
N ALA A 396 21.24 -1.65 4.13
CA ALA A 396 20.49 -1.94 2.90
C ALA A 396 20.59 -3.41 2.49
N VAL A 397 21.79 -4.01 2.60
CA VAL A 397 22.00 -5.45 2.34
C VAL A 397 21.23 -6.31 3.34
N MET A 398 21.25 -5.97 4.63
CA MET A 398 20.54 -6.73 5.68
C MET A 398 19.03 -6.73 5.47
N MET A 399 18.46 -5.61 5.05
CA MET A 399 17.02 -5.48 4.75
C MET A 399 16.64 -6.28 3.52
N GLY A 400 17.56 -6.37 2.56
CA GLY A 400 17.30 -6.99 1.27
C GLY A 400 16.27 -6.22 0.44
N SER A 401 16.12 -6.65 -0.80
CA SER A 401 15.08 -6.14 -1.72
C SER A 401 14.81 -7.18 -2.78
N GLU A 402 13.56 -7.29 -3.22
CA GLU A 402 13.20 -8.06 -4.41
C GLU A 402 13.66 -7.37 -5.70
N ASN A 403 14.00 -6.09 -5.62
CA ASN A 403 14.57 -5.33 -6.72
C ASN A 403 16.06 -5.69 -6.89
N ASN A 404 16.35 -6.56 -7.85
CA ASN A 404 17.71 -7.00 -8.17
C ASN A 404 18.61 -5.85 -8.62
N GLU A 405 18.08 -4.86 -9.35
CA GLU A 405 18.85 -3.71 -9.82
C GLU A 405 19.35 -2.87 -8.64
N LEU A 406 18.49 -2.61 -7.66
CA LEU A 406 18.88 -1.93 -6.42
C LEU A 406 19.99 -2.70 -5.70
N MET A 407 19.87 -4.02 -5.57
CA MET A 407 20.85 -4.83 -4.85
C MET A 407 22.19 -4.88 -5.57
N VAL A 408 22.18 -4.90 -6.89
CA VAL A 408 23.41 -4.79 -7.72
C VAL A 408 24.12 -3.47 -7.43
N GLU A 409 23.40 -2.35 -7.41
CA GLU A 409 23.95 -1.03 -7.12
C GLU A 409 24.45 -0.89 -5.67
N VAL A 410 23.72 -1.44 -4.69
CA VAL A 410 24.16 -1.49 -3.28
C VAL A 410 25.50 -2.20 -3.17
N TYR A 411 25.64 -3.39 -3.78
CA TYR A 411 26.91 -4.13 -3.75
C TYR A 411 28.02 -3.42 -4.53
N ARG A 412 27.72 -2.75 -5.62
CA ARG A 412 28.68 -1.95 -6.38
C ARG A 412 29.25 -0.82 -5.51
N ILE A 413 28.39 0.02 -4.91
CA ILE A 413 28.83 1.14 -4.08
C ILE A 413 29.58 0.64 -2.83
N LEU A 414 29.14 -0.47 -2.21
CA LEU A 414 29.88 -1.10 -1.12
C LEU A 414 31.27 -1.53 -1.55
N ALA A 415 31.42 -2.15 -2.72
CA ALA A 415 32.71 -2.58 -3.24
C ALA A 415 33.65 -1.40 -3.46
N GLU A 416 33.18 -0.33 -4.08
CA GLU A 416 33.93 0.90 -4.31
C GLU A 416 34.29 1.61 -3.00
N THR A 417 33.36 1.63 -2.04
CA THR A 417 33.59 2.24 -0.72
C THR A 417 34.63 1.45 0.09
N TYR A 418 34.57 0.13 0.08
CA TYR A 418 35.57 -0.71 0.73
C TYR A 418 36.94 -0.61 0.05
N HIS A 419 37.00 -0.46 -1.28
CA HIS A 419 38.25 -0.17 -1.97
C HIS A 419 38.87 1.14 -1.49
N SER A 420 38.05 2.20 -1.35
CA SER A 420 38.51 3.53 -0.94
C SER A 420 39.14 3.57 0.47
N ILE A 421 38.80 2.58 1.33
CA ILE A 421 39.41 2.45 2.68
C ILE A 421 40.42 1.29 2.75
N ASN A 422 40.87 0.75 1.61
CA ASN A 422 41.82 -0.36 1.46
C ASN A 422 41.35 -1.72 2.04
N GLU A 423 40.05 -1.92 2.29
CA GLU A 423 39.44 -3.18 2.66
C GLU A 423 39.19 -4.08 1.44
N HIS A 424 40.26 -4.40 0.73
CA HIS A 424 40.21 -4.99 -0.62
C HIS A 424 39.49 -6.34 -0.69
N ASN A 425 39.62 -7.21 0.31
CA ASN A 425 38.91 -8.48 0.35
C ASN A 425 37.40 -8.31 0.38
N LYS A 426 36.92 -7.31 1.12
CA LYS A 426 35.49 -6.98 1.18
C LYS A 426 35.01 -6.33 -0.10
N SER A 427 35.86 -5.47 -0.71
CA SER A 427 35.59 -4.90 -2.03
C SER A 427 35.35 -6.00 -3.06
N ASP A 428 36.31 -6.94 -3.19
CA ASP A 428 36.20 -8.04 -4.12
C ASP A 428 34.95 -8.89 -3.89
N ALA A 429 34.68 -9.24 -2.62
CA ALA A 429 33.50 -10.04 -2.27
C ALA A 429 32.17 -9.36 -2.66
N ASN A 430 32.10 -8.02 -2.59
CA ASN A 430 30.88 -7.30 -2.99
C ASN A 430 30.78 -7.19 -4.53
N PHE A 431 31.86 -7.00 -5.27
CA PHE A 431 31.83 -7.12 -6.75
C PHE A 431 31.36 -8.51 -7.20
N GLU A 432 31.83 -9.59 -6.56
CA GLU A 432 31.35 -10.94 -6.86
C GLU A 432 29.86 -11.11 -6.60
N LYS A 433 29.35 -10.58 -5.47
CA LYS A 433 27.91 -10.63 -5.16
C LYS A 433 27.08 -9.86 -6.19
N ALA A 434 27.54 -8.69 -6.63
CA ALA A 434 26.88 -7.93 -7.67
C ALA A 434 26.84 -8.72 -8.99
N LEU A 435 27.96 -9.32 -9.39
CA LEU A 435 28.05 -10.14 -10.61
C LEU A 435 27.31 -11.49 -10.50
N LEU A 436 27.03 -11.97 -9.29
CA LEU A 436 26.16 -13.14 -9.08
C LEU A 436 24.70 -12.81 -9.42
N ILE A 437 24.25 -11.59 -9.13
CA ILE A 437 22.89 -11.13 -9.43
C ILE A 437 22.77 -10.74 -10.91
N ASP A 438 23.73 -9.93 -11.40
CA ASP A 438 23.79 -9.51 -12.81
C ASP A 438 25.15 -9.88 -13.44
N PRO A 439 25.28 -11.10 -13.97
CA PRO A 439 26.52 -11.59 -14.56
C PRO A 439 26.99 -10.83 -15.81
N ASN A 440 26.11 -10.05 -16.42
CA ASN A 440 26.41 -9.33 -17.67
C ASN A 440 26.64 -7.82 -17.45
N ASN A 441 26.66 -7.35 -16.22
CA ASN A 441 26.85 -5.94 -15.92
C ASN A 441 28.25 -5.46 -16.33
N ILE A 442 28.29 -4.71 -17.42
CA ILE A 442 29.54 -4.23 -18.03
C ILE A 442 30.26 -3.20 -17.15
N LEU A 443 29.49 -2.32 -16.46
CA LEU A 443 30.05 -1.31 -15.56
C LEU A 443 30.77 -1.97 -14.38
N ILE A 444 30.13 -2.95 -13.74
CA ILE A 444 30.71 -3.67 -12.60
C ILE A 444 31.96 -4.45 -13.04
N LYS A 445 31.90 -5.15 -14.17
CA LYS A 445 33.06 -5.86 -14.72
C LYS A 445 34.23 -4.92 -14.99
N ASN A 446 33.97 -3.75 -15.57
CA ASN A 446 35.02 -2.76 -15.82
C ASN A 446 35.63 -2.26 -14.50
N ASN A 447 34.81 -1.82 -13.55
CA ASN A 447 35.29 -1.26 -12.28
C ASN A 447 36.08 -2.31 -11.47
N TYR A 448 35.61 -3.56 -11.46
CA TYR A 448 36.32 -4.65 -10.80
C TYR A 448 37.67 -4.93 -11.48
N ALA A 449 37.70 -5.01 -12.81
CA ALA A 449 38.95 -5.22 -13.56
C ALA A 449 39.96 -4.08 -13.29
N TYR A 450 39.47 -2.83 -13.27
CA TYR A 450 40.27 -1.66 -12.97
C TYR A 450 40.84 -1.72 -11.55
N PHE A 451 40.04 -2.03 -10.53
CA PHE A 451 40.53 -2.13 -9.15
C PHE A 451 41.47 -3.28 -8.91
N LEU A 452 41.32 -4.41 -9.61
CA LEU A 452 42.30 -5.48 -9.59
C LEU A 452 43.63 -5.04 -10.21
N SER A 453 43.59 -4.27 -11.31
CA SER A 453 44.81 -3.77 -11.98
C SER A 453 45.57 -2.76 -11.13
N LEU A 454 44.87 -1.83 -10.48
CA LEU A 454 45.47 -0.85 -9.55
C LEU A 454 46.26 -1.54 -8.42
N ARG A 455 45.77 -2.68 -7.95
CA ARG A 455 46.39 -3.46 -6.87
C ARG A 455 47.42 -4.48 -7.39
N LYS A 456 47.53 -4.66 -8.69
CA LYS A 456 48.39 -5.65 -9.36
C LYS A 456 48.11 -7.09 -8.92
N VAL A 457 46.85 -7.42 -8.65
CA VAL A 457 46.41 -8.76 -8.21
C VAL A 457 45.41 -9.35 -9.18
N ASN A 458 45.36 -10.67 -9.29
CA ASN A 458 44.40 -11.40 -10.13
C ASN A 458 44.26 -10.83 -11.56
N LEU A 459 45.39 -10.42 -12.18
CA LEU A 459 45.42 -9.76 -13.48
C LEU A 459 44.78 -10.60 -14.60
N ASP A 460 44.91 -11.93 -14.55
CA ASP A 460 44.23 -12.82 -15.50
C ASP A 460 42.70 -12.70 -15.42
N LYS A 461 42.17 -12.57 -14.22
CA LYS A 461 40.73 -12.30 -13.99
C LYS A 461 40.35 -10.92 -14.53
N ALA A 462 41.16 -9.91 -14.23
CA ALA A 462 40.94 -8.55 -14.74
C ALA A 462 40.92 -8.52 -16.27
N GLU A 463 41.87 -9.23 -16.91
CA GLU A 463 41.93 -9.36 -18.38
C GLU A 463 40.69 -10.05 -18.94
N LYS A 464 40.18 -11.11 -18.28
CA LYS A 464 38.96 -11.80 -18.70
C LYS A 464 37.75 -10.88 -18.62
N LEU A 465 37.55 -10.20 -17.48
CA LEU A 465 36.42 -9.30 -17.27
C LEU A 465 36.37 -8.17 -18.29
N ILE A 466 37.50 -7.47 -18.50
CA ILE A 466 37.54 -6.34 -19.42
C ILE A 466 37.43 -6.75 -20.90
N LYS A 467 37.85 -7.96 -21.28
CA LYS A 467 37.61 -8.50 -22.62
C LYS A 467 36.11 -8.72 -22.89
N GLU A 468 35.35 -9.19 -21.88
CA GLU A 468 33.90 -9.33 -21.99
C GLU A 468 33.23 -7.97 -22.14
N VAL A 469 33.69 -6.94 -21.40
CA VAL A 469 33.22 -5.56 -21.53
C VAL A 469 33.48 -4.99 -22.93
N LEU A 470 34.68 -5.11 -23.45
CA LEU A 470 35.03 -4.63 -24.78
C LEU A 470 34.38 -5.41 -25.92
N ALA A 471 33.94 -6.65 -25.70
CA ALA A 471 33.11 -7.35 -26.66
C ALA A 471 31.72 -6.70 -26.83
N ALA A 472 31.19 -6.12 -25.78
CA ALA A 472 29.91 -5.38 -25.79
C ALA A 472 30.10 -3.95 -26.31
N GLU A 473 31.10 -3.23 -25.83
CA GLU A 473 31.36 -1.81 -26.18
C GLU A 473 32.83 -1.60 -26.61
N PRO A 474 33.19 -1.95 -27.85
CA PRO A 474 34.57 -2.02 -28.29
C PRO A 474 35.28 -0.65 -28.44
N ASN A 475 34.55 0.44 -28.47
CA ASN A 475 35.07 1.79 -28.70
C ASN A 475 34.94 2.73 -27.50
N ASN A 476 34.45 2.24 -26.36
CA ASN A 476 34.30 3.06 -25.14
C ASN A 476 35.69 3.42 -24.58
N ILE A 477 35.97 4.71 -24.47
CA ILE A 477 37.28 5.25 -24.06
C ILE A 477 37.70 4.70 -22.69
N SER A 478 36.81 4.69 -21.72
CA SER A 478 37.10 4.23 -20.36
C SER A 478 37.40 2.75 -20.30
N TYR A 479 36.73 1.93 -21.12
CA TYR A 479 36.96 0.49 -21.18
C TYR A 479 38.26 0.13 -21.93
N LEU A 480 38.57 0.89 -22.97
CA LEU A 480 39.86 0.76 -23.68
C LEU A 480 41.01 1.14 -22.76
N ASP A 481 40.88 2.19 -21.95
CA ASP A 481 41.88 2.60 -20.97
C ASP A 481 42.04 1.55 -19.88
N THR A 482 40.94 1.05 -19.28
CA THR A 482 41.03 -0.03 -18.29
C THR A 482 41.77 -1.26 -18.83
N TYR A 483 41.49 -1.66 -20.08
CA TYR A 483 42.20 -2.79 -20.66
C TYR A 483 43.69 -2.49 -20.94
N ALA A 484 43.97 -1.29 -21.43
CA ALA A 484 45.35 -0.85 -21.61
C ALA A 484 46.12 -0.87 -20.28
N TRP A 485 45.49 -0.45 -19.20
CA TRP A 485 46.08 -0.44 -17.86
C TRP A 485 46.27 -1.86 -17.29
N VAL A 486 45.28 -2.76 -17.45
CA VAL A 486 45.43 -4.20 -17.11
C VAL A 486 46.64 -4.79 -17.85
N LEU A 487 46.76 -4.55 -19.16
CA LEU A 487 47.88 -5.03 -19.97
C LEU A 487 49.22 -4.41 -19.54
N TYR A 488 49.22 -3.13 -19.16
CA TYR A 488 50.40 -2.46 -18.62
C TYR A 488 50.90 -3.13 -17.35
N GLU A 489 50.02 -3.43 -16.42
CA GLU A 489 50.38 -4.13 -15.18
C GLU A 489 50.80 -5.59 -15.43
N MET A 490 50.28 -6.23 -16.47
CA MET A 490 50.74 -7.53 -16.95
C MET A 490 52.11 -7.44 -17.71
N LYS A 491 52.68 -6.27 -17.83
CA LYS A 491 53.92 -5.97 -18.58
C LYS A 491 53.82 -6.23 -20.09
N LYS A 492 52.60 -6.32 -20.65
CA LYS A 492 52.33 -6.47 -22.08
C LYS A 492 52.26 -5.09 -22.76
N TYR A 493 53.33 -4.30 -22.67
CA TYR A 493 53.33 -2.87 -23.03
C TYR A 493 52.97 -2.60 -24.50
N THR A 494 53.40 -3.48 -25.43
CA THR A 494 53.08 -3.32 -26.86
C THR A 494 51.58 -3.50 -27.11
N GLU A 495 50.95 -4.47 -26.43
CA GLU A 495 49.49 -4.65 -26.52
C GLU A 495 48.77 -3.50 -25.84
N ALA A 496 49.20 -3.09 -24.65
CA ALA A 496 48.65 -1.91 -23.92
C ALA A 496 48.61 -0.66 -24.81
N LYS A 497 49.71 -0.43 -25.57
CA LYS A 497 49.78 0.70 -26.50
C LYS A 497 48.67 0.64 -27.56
N SER A 498 48.34 -0.54 -28.07
CA SER A 498 47.32 -0.65 -29.13
C SER A 498 45.90 -0.22 -28.64
N TYR A 499 45.60 -0.44 -27.36
CA TYR A 499 44.31 -0.04 -26.74
C TYR A 499 44.32 1.39 -26.28
N ILE A 500 45.41 1.88 -25.66
CA ILE A 500 45.48 3.28 -25.23
C ILE A 500 45.52 4.23 -26.44
N ASP A 501 46.14 3.86 -27.55
CA ASP A 501 46.10 4.66 -28.78
C ASP A 501 44.69 4.81 -29.32
N LYS A 502 43.85 3.77 -29.23
CA LYS A 502 42.42 3.87 -29.58
C LYS A 502 41.68 4.78 -28.60
N ALA A 503 41.94 4.66 -27.29
CA ALA A 503 41.31 5.48 -26.27
C ALA A 503 41.61 6.98 -26.50
N ILE A 504 42.86 7.37 -26.77
CA ILE A 504 43.29 8.78 -26.96
C ILE A 504 42.94 9.37 -28.32
N THR A 505 42.52 8.54 -29.29
CA THR A 505 42.07 8.93 -30.63
C THR A 505 40.54 8.83 -30.79
N GLY A 506 39.83 8.32 -29.78
CA GLY A 506 38.38 8.17 -29.80
C GLY A 506 37.65 9.52 -29.82
N GLU A 507 36.38 9.48 -30.23
CA GLU A 507 35.52 10.67 -30.19
C GLU A 507 35.06 10.91 -28.75
N GLY A 508 35.31 12.12 -28.23
CA GLY A 508 34.90 12.55 -26.91
C GLY A 508 35.99 13.22 -26.09
N ARG A 509 35.64 13.64 -24.88
CA ARG A 509 36.58 14.27 -23.93
C ARG A 509 37.44 13.19 -23.27
N ILE A 510 38.75 13.29 -23.48
CA ILE A 510 39.73 12.36 -22.88
C ILE A 510 40.07 12.88 -21.48
N SER A 511 39.95 12.01 -20.47
CA SER A 511 40.26 12.39 -19.07
C SER A 511 41.76 12.51 -18.84
N ALA A 512 42.14 13.25 -17.78
CA ALA A 512 43.52 13.37 -17.34
C ALA A 512 44.15 12.00 -17.03
N GLU A 513 43.39 11.06 -16.46
CA GLU A 513 43.82 9.70 -16.10
C GLU A 513 44.21 8.90 -17.34
N VAL A 514 43.35 8.86 -18.36
CA VAL A 514 43.65 8.19 -19.65
C VAL A 514 44.94 8.71 -20.29
N LEU A 515 45.13 10.04 -20.24
CA LEU A 515 46.35 10.68 -20.78
C LEU A 515 47.58 10.35 -19.92
N GLU A 516 47.44 10.25 -18.60
CA GLU A 516 48.54 9.84 -17.71
C GLU A 516 48.93 8.38 -17.99
N HIS A 517 47.96 7.46 -18.11
CA HIS A 517 48.19 6.07 -18.48
C HIS A 517 48.88 5.97 -19.84
N ALA A 518 48.48 6.78 -20.81
CA ALA A 518 49.18 6.81 -22.11
C ALA A 518 50.63 7.20 -21.94
N GLY A 519 50.95 8.24 -21.15
CA GLY A 519 52.33 8.62 -20.85
C GLY A 519 53.13 7.49 -20.21
N ASP A 520 52.57 6.82 -19.25
CA ASP A 520 53.23 5.68 -18.55
C ASP A 520 53.53 4.49 -19.49
N ILE A 521 52.57 4.18 -20.37
CA ILE A 521 52.75 3.10 -21.38
C ILE A 521 53.83 3.49 -22.38
N TYR A 522 53.86 4.71 -22.91
CA TYR A 522 54.89 5.16 -23.84
C TYR A 522 56.28 5.18 -23.19
N PHE A 523 56.35 5.57 -21.91
CA PHE A 523 57.61 5.54 -21.18
C PHE A 523 58.19 4.10 -21.08
N LYS A 524 57.35 3.10 -20.74
CA LYS A 524 57.76 1.70 -20.68
C LYS A 524 58.18 1.13 -22.05
N LEU A 525 57.74 1.75 -23.13
CA LEU A 525 58.13 1.42 -24.50
C LEU A 525 59.39 2.18 -24.99
N ASN A 526 60.10 2.86 -24.07
CA ASN A 526 61.28 3.67 -24.37
C ASN A 526 61.02 4.85 -25.34
N ASP A 527 59.81 5.46 -25.30
CA ASP A 527 59.48 6.68 -26.00
C ASP A 527 59.23 7.84 -25.00
N PRO A 528 60.28 8.40 -24.39
CA PRO A 528 60.16 9.45 -23.37
C PRO A 528 59.59 10.75 -23.94
N SER A 529 59.72 11.01 -25.23
CA SER A 529 59.17 12.18 -25.87
C SER A 529 57.65 12.14 -25.88
N LYS A 530 57.05 11.05 -26.24
CA LYS A 530 55.59 10.88 -26.17
C LYS A 530 55.12 10.76 -24.73
N ALA A 531 55.84 10.10 -23.84
CA ALA A 531 55.51 10.03 -22.44
C ALA A 531 55.32 11.46 -21.86
N THR A 532 56.33 12.32 -22.03
CA THR A 532 56.27 13.71 -21.57
C THR A 532 55.15 14.49 -22.23
N LEU A 533 54.88 14.27 -23.52
CA LEU A 533 53.76 14.89 -24.23
C LEU A 533 52.44 14.54 -23.57
N TYR A 534 52.16 13.27 -23.28
CA TYR A 534 50.91 12.85 -22.73
C TYR A 534 50.73 13.22 -21.24
N TRP A 535 51.76 13.21 -20.41
CA TRP A 535 51.73 13.73 -19.05
C TRP A 535 51.40 15.24 -19.02
N ASN A 536 52.01 16.04 -19.91
CA ASN A 536 51.64 17.48 -20.01
C ASN A 536 50.18 17.66 -20.46
N ARG A 537 49.70 16.85 -21.40
CA ARG A 537 48.28 16.88 -21.80
C ARG A 537 47.38 16.46 -20.65
N ALA A 538 47.76 15.50 -19.82
CA ALA A 538 47.03 15.09 -18.62
C ALA A 538 46.91 16.28 -17.65
N GLN A 539 47.99 17.04 -17.42
CA GLN A 539 47.95 18.22 -16.59
C GLN A 539 47.01 19.29 -17.18
N GLN A 540 47.07 19.53 -18.49
CA GLN A 540 46.17 20.45 -19.18
C GLN A 540 44.70 20.04 -19.11
N ALA A 541 44.43 18.73 -19.03
CA ALA A 541 43.11 18.18 -18.86
C ALA A 541 42.60 18.23 -17.40
N GLY A 542 43.40 18.80 -16.47
CA GLY A 542 43.03 18.98 -15.06
C GLY A 542 43.70 18.01 -14.09
N GLY A 543 44.62 17.16 -14.56
CA GLY A 543 45.39 16.27 -13.69
C GLY A 543 46.33 17.09 -12.79
N ASN A 544 46.28 16.87 -11.49
CA ASN A 544 47.04 17.65 -10.49
C ASN A 544 47.65 16.80 -9.38
N SER A 545 47.76 15.47 -9.61
CA SER A 545 48.39 14.59 -8.63
C SER A 545 49.89 14.89 -8.49
N ASP A 546 50.43 14.81 -7.28
CA ASP A 546 51.84 14.98 -7.02
C ASP A 546 52.71 14.07 -7.87
N ILE A 547 52.23 12.84 -8.12
CA ILE A 547 52.88 11.82 -8.96
C ILE A 547 52.95 12.30 -10.41
N LEU A 548 51.86 12.80 -11.00
CA LEU A 548 51.86 13.34 -12.36
C LEU A 548 52.82 14.51 -12.49
N LEU A 549 52.77 15.46 -11.54
CA LEU A 549 53.64 16.65 -11.52
C LEU A 549 55.13 16.25 -11.43
N GLN A 550 55.42 15.19 -10.64
CA GLN A 550 56.78 14.68 -10.56
C GLN A 550 57.23 14.00 -11.87
N LYS A 551 56.36 13.18 -12.50
CA LYS A 551 56.64 12.59 -13.84
C LYS A 551 56.95 13.66 -14.88
N ILE A 552 56.19 14.74 -14.90
CA ILE A 552 56.43 15.87 -15.82
C ILE A 552 57.78 16.54 -15.54
N LYS A 553 58.06 16.82 -14.27
CA LYS A 553 59.30 17.49 -13.86
C LYS A 553 60.55 16.65 -14.10
N THR A 554 60.50 15.35 -13.83
CA THR A 554 61.68 14.48 -13.90
C THR A 554 61.83 13.78 -15.27
N GLY A 555 60.78 13.75 -16.07
CA GLY A 555 60.72 12.93 -17.28
C GLY A 555 60.81 11.41 -17.01
N LYS A 556 60.46 10.98 -15.75
CA LYS A 556 60.56 9.57 -15.31
C LYS A 556 59.29 9.15 -14.60
N LEU A 557 59.05 7.85 -14.55
CA LEU A 557 57.88 7.27 -13.83
C LEU A 557 58.01 7.40 -12.30
N GLU A 558 59.25 7.50 -11.81
CA GLU A 558 59.56 7.64 -10.37
C GLU A 558 60.64 8.73 -10.17
#